data_5103f7407bf8a313dcf18da61e59e650
#
_entry.id   5103f7407bf8a313dcf18da61e59e650
#
_cell.length_a   1.000
_cell.length_b   1.000
_cell.length_c   1.000
_cell.angle_alpha   90.00
_cell.angle_beta   90.00
_cell.angle_gamma   90.00
#
_symmetry.space_group_name_H-M   'P 1'
#
loop_
_entity.id
_entity.type
_entity.pdbx_description
1 polymer ?
#
loop_
_entity_poly.entity_id
_entity_poly.type
_entity_poly.pdbx_seq_one_letter_code
_entity_poly.pdbx_strand_id
1 'polypeptide(L)'
;TAPGANIELKLTTDLNLGFEGPRTTARTLLKEGDTRFVAMSWSEHAPPTSYEDAYSRLVWTAHHWQNWLARGSFPDHPWRSYLERSALTLKGLTYSPTGALIAAATTSLPETPHGERNWDYRFSWIRDSTFTLWGLYTLGFDWEAYEYYAFLIEETTQAELQIMYGIGGERELTESTLDHLHGYGRWT
;
A
#
# COMPACT_ATOMS: atom_id res chain seq x y z
N THR A 1 8.65 -10.82 15.06
CA THR A 1 9.59 -9.76 14.59
C THR A 1 10.40 -10.36 13.46
N ALA A 2 10.29 -9.80 12.25
CA ALA A 2 11.22 -10.15 11.17
C ALA A 2 12.64 -9.78 11.63
N PRO A 3 13.62 -10.70 11.51
CA PRO A 3 14.99 -10.38 11.89
C PRO A 3 15.50 -9.23 11.03
N GLY A 4 15.85 -8.12 11.66
CA GLY A 4 16.41 -6.92 11.03
C GLY A 4 15.51 -5.69 11.00
N ALA A 5 14.22 -5.78 11.26
CA ALA A 5 13.36 -4.62 11.34
C ALA A 5 13.09 -4.25 12.81
N ASN A 6 13.53 -3.08 13.24
CA ASN A 6 13.17 -2.46 14.51
C ASN A 6 11.72 -1.89 14.44
N ILE A 7 10.77 -2.76 14.08
CA ILE A 7 9.36 -2.37 14.00
C ILE A 7 8.62 -2.97 15.18
N GLU A 8 8.11 -2.11 16.05
CA GLU A 8 7.19 -2.50 17.11
C GLU A 8 5.77 -2.57 16.53
N LEU A 9 5.14 -3.75 16.63
CA LEU A 9 3.72 -3.94 16.32
C LEU A 9 2.90 -3.84 17.59
N LYS A 10 1.89 -2.98 17.59
CA LYS A 10 0.94 -2.78 18.67
C LYS A 10 -0.42 -3.32 18.26
N LEU A 11 -0.97 -4.24 19.05
CA LEU A 11 -2.31 -4.80 18.86
C LEU A 11 -3.21 -4.31 19.99
N THR A 12 -4.32 -3.67 19.64
CA THR A 12 -5.35 -3.22 20.57
C THR A 12 -6.68 -3.86 20.19
N THR A 13 -7.39 -4.38 21.19
CA THR A 13 -8.68 -5.06 20.99
C THR A 13 -9.46 -5.10 22.30
N ASP A 14 -10.77 -5.25 22.21
CA ASP A 14 -11.67 -5.57 23.33
C ASP A 14 -11.90 -7.10 23.50
N LEU A 15 -11.20 -7.92 22.71
CA LEU A 15 -11.21 -9.37 22.84
C LEU A 15 -10.25 -9.84 23.92
N ASN A 16 -10.63 -10.93 24.63
CA ASN A 16 -9.72 -11.62 25.54
C ASN A 16 -8.70 -12.41 24.74
N LEU A 17 -7.44 -11.98 24.79
CA LEU A 17 -6.34 -12.59 24.05
C LEU A 17 -5.69 -13.72 24.84
N GLY A 18 -5.49 -14.87 24.19
CA GLY A 18 -4.60 -15.93 24.63
C GLY A 18 -3.30 -15.94 23.84
N PHE A 19 -2.21 -16.36 24.46
CA PHE A 19 -0.90 -16.44 23.84
C PHE A 19 -0.42 -17.89 23.81
N GLU A 20 -0.10 -18.40 22.62
CA GLU A 20 0.43 -19.75 22.39
C GLU A 20 1.74 -19.63 21.58
N GLY A 21 2.87 -19.52 22.28
CA GLY A 21 4.15 -19.26 21.65
C GLY A 21 4.12 -17.95 20.84
N PRO A 22 4.43 -17.94 19.53
CA PRO A 22 4.42 -16.76 18.71
C PRO A 22 3.02 -16.36 18.20
N ARG A 23 1.98 -17.09 18.57
CA ARG A 23 0.60 -16.86 18.10
C ARG A 23 -0.23 -16.20 19.18
N THR A 24 -1.02 -15.21 18.76
CA THR A 24 -2.05 -14.59 19.58
C THR A 24 -3.42 -15.05 19.06
N THR A 25 -4.25 -15.58 19.94
CA THR A 25 -5.56 -16.14 19.59
C THR A 25 -6.65 -15.52 20.47
N ALA A 26 -7.85 -15.43 19.93
CA ALA A 26 -9.04 -15.10 20.70
C ALA A 26 -10.22 -15.94 20.22
N ARG A 27 -11.10 -16.30 21.14
CA ARG A 27 -12.40 -16.92 20.84
C ARG A 27 -13.49 -16.15 21.56
N THR A 28 -14.51 -15.75 20.83
CA THR A 28 -15.68 -15.08 21.40
C THR A 28 -16.95 -15.53 20.68
N LEU A 29 -18.05 -15.56 21.41
CA LEU A 29 -19.38 -15.74 20.82
C LEU A 29 -19.95 -14.35 20.54
N LEU A 30 -20.35 -14.13 19.30
CA LEU A 30 -21.04 -12.92 18.89
C LEU A 30 -22.52 -13.21 18.70
N LYS A 31 -23.37 -12.36 19.24
CA LYS A 31 -24.81 -12.34 18.98
C LYS A 31 -25.10 -11.23 17.99
N GLU A 32 -26.31 -11.26 17.40
CA GLU A 32 -26.78 -10.17 16.56
C GLU A 32 -26.70 -8.83 17.33
N GLY A 33 -26.07 -7.83 16.69
CA GLY A 33 -25.84 -6.50 17.30
C GLY A 33 -24.53 -6.38 18.09
N ASP A 34 -23.86 -7.46 18.43
CA ASP A 34 -22.55 -7.38 19.09
C ASP A 34 -21.48 -6.88 18.12
N THR A 35 -20.64 -5.99 18.60
CA THR A 35 -19.47 -5.48 17.88
C THR A 35 -18.21 -5.74 18.67
N ARG A 36 -17.12 -6.01 17.97
CA ARG A 36 -15.77 -6.14 18.53
C ARG A 36 -14.79 -5.47 17.58
N PHE A 37 -13.67 -5.04 18.08
CA PHE A 37 -12.63 -4.47 17.22
C PHE A 37 -11.28 -5.13 17.47
N VAL A 38 -10.47 -5.12 16.43
CA VAL A 38 -9.05 -5.45 16.46
C VAL A 38 -8.35 -4.38 15.63
N ALA A 39 -7.38 -3.72 16.23
CA ALA A 39 -6.57 -2.73 15.55
C ALA A 39 -5.10 -3.06 15.70
N MET A 40 -4.37 -2.96 14.61
CA MET A 40 -2.93 -3.11 14.58
C MET A 40 -2.28 -1.82 14.09
N SER A 41 -1.27 -1.37 14.80
CA SER A 41 -0.45 -0.24 14.38
C SER A 41 1.03 -0.59 14.50
N TRP A 42 1.86 0.20 13.85
CA TRP A 42 3.32 0.03 13.88
C TRP A 42 4.00 1.37 14.09
N SER A 43 5.24 1.31 14.52
CA SER A 43 6.06 2.47 14.81
C SER A 43 5.38 3.42 15.82
N GLU A 44 5.41 4.71 15.58
CA GLU A 44 4.91 5.74 16.51
C GLU A 44 3.40 5.94 16.45
N HIS A 45 2.70 5.30 15.53
CA HIS A 45 1.24 5.45 15.42
C HIS A 45 0.52 4.80 16.60
N ALA A 46 -0.22 5.63 17.35
CA ALA A 46 -1.06 5.15 18.44
C ALA A 46 -2.26 4.37 17.85
N PRO A 47 -2.48 3.11 18.28
CA PRO A 47 -3.68 2.37 17.89
C PRO A 47 -4.93 3.01 18.51
N PRO A 48 -6.14 2.78 17.94
CA PRO A 48 -7.38 3.16 18.60
C PRO A 48 -7.52 2.43 19.94
N THR A 49 -8.10 3.10 20.91
CA THR A 49 -8.22 2.59 22.29
C THR A 49 -9.61 2.03 22.60
N SER A 50 -10.60 2.29 21.76
CA SER A 50 -11.97 1.79 21.89
C SER A 50 -12.57 1.47 20.53
N TYR A 51 -13.73 0.78 20.55
CA TYR A 51 -14.52 0.55 19.35
C TYR A 51 -14.94 1.85 18.66
N GLU A 52 -15.38 2.85 19.44
CA GLU A 52 -15.83 4.14 18.92
C GLU A 52 -14.68 4.90 18.25
N ASP A 53 -13.48 4.87 18.83
CA ASP A 53 -12.29 5.46 18.20
C ASP A 53 -11.93 4.72 16.91
N ALA A 54 -11.93 3.39 16.92
CA ALA A 54 -11.67 2.58 15.74
C ALA A 54 -12.69 2.84 14.62
N TYR A 55 -13.98 2.89 14.97
CA TYR A 55 -15.06 3.18 14.04
C TYR A 55 -14.98 4.61 13.47
N SER A 56 -14.67 5.58 14.31
CA SER A 56 -14.45 6.97 13.88
C SER A 56 -13.34 7.09 12.85
N ARG A 57 -12.21 6.40 13.05
CA ARG A 57 -11.10 6.36 12.08
C ARG A 57 -11.52 5.68 10.76
N LEU A 58 -12.31 4.61 10.83
CA LEU A 58 -12.86 3.96 9.63
C LEU A 58 -13.75 4.92 8.82
N VAL A 59 -14.67 5.61 9.49
CA VAL A 59 -15.56 6.60 8.85
C VAL A 59 -14.75 7.74 8.25
N TRP A 60 -13.77 8.26 8.96
CA TRP A 60 -12.87 9.30 8.45
C TRP A 60 -12.12 8.84 7.19
N THR A 61 -11.58 7.62 7.22
CA THR A 61 -10.88 7.02 6.06
C THR A 61 -11.82 6.87 4.87
N ALA A 62 -13.04 6.40 5.08
CA ALA A 62 -14.04 6.28 4.02
C ALA A 62 -14.38 7.64 3.39
N HIS A 63 -14.61 8.67 4.22
CA HIS A 63 -14.85 10.04 3.75
C HIS A 63 -13.65 10.62 3.02
N HIS A 64 -12.43 10.37 3.48
CA HIS A 64 -11.21 10.81 2.78
C HIS A 64 -11.18 10.29 1.34
N TRP A 65 -11.40 9.01 1.14
CA TRP A 65 -11.40 8.39 -0.18
C TRP A 65 -12.59 8.83 -1.05
N GLN A 66 -13.77 9.00 -0.47
CA GLN A 66 -14.94 9.55 -1.17
C GLN A 66 -14.69 10.99 -1.64
N ASN A 67 -14.14 11.83 -0.79
CA ASN A 67 -13.80 13.21 -1.13
C ASN A 67 -12.70 13.28 -2.19
N TRP A 68 -11.73 12.37 -2.14
CA TRP A 68 -10.71 12.28 -3.19
C TRP A 68 -11.35 11.91 -4.54
N LEU A 69 -12.18 10.86 -4.60
CA LEU A 69 -12.89 10.46 -5.82
C LEU A 69 -13.80 11.57 -6.36
N ALA A 70 -14.45 12.33 -5.51
CA ALA A 70 -15.35 13.41 -5.92
C ALA A 70 -14.66 14.55 -6.68
N ARG A 71 -13.34 14.64 -6.62
CA ARG A 71 -12.55 15.60 -7.42
C ARG A 71 -12.34 15.15 -8.86
N GLY A 72 -12.51 13.85 -9.12
CA GLY A 72 -12.31 13.28 -10.44
C GLY A 72 -13.47 13.54 -11.39
N SER A 73 -13.17 13.54 -12.68
CA SER A 73 -14.13 13.64 -13.78
C SER A 73 -14.34 12.28 -14.40
N PHE A 74 -15.39 11.59 -13.98
CA PHE A 74 -15.71 10.26 -14.49
C PHE A 74 -16.87 10.35 -15.50
N PRO A 75 -16.75 9.69 -16.67
CA PRO A 75 -17.79 9.68 -17.66
C PRO A 75 -19.06 8.98 -17.13
N ASP A 76 -20.21 9.41 -17.60
CA ASP A 76 -21.47 8.67 -17.40
C ASP A 76 -21.50 7.46 -18.35
N HIS A 77 -21.03 6.34 -17.85
CA HIS A 77 -20.81 5.12 -18.62
C HIS A 77 -21.02 3.88 -17.72
N PRO A 78 -21.51 2.74 -18.25
CA PRO A 78 -21.67 1.51 -17.49
C PRO A 78 -20.41 1.02 -16.75
N TRP A 79 -19.24 1.40 -17.21
CA TRP A 79 -17.95 1.04 -16.57
C TRP A 79 -17.41 2.09 -15.59
N ARG A 80 -18.20 3.11 -15.26
CA ARG A 80 -17.79 4.16 -14.33
C ARG A 80 -17.24 3.60 -13.01
N SER A 81 -17.91 2.62 -12.41
CA SER A 81 -17.47 2.00 -11.16
C SER A 81 -16.10 1.31 -11.26
N TYR A 82 -15.78 0.76 -12.42
CA TYR A 82 -14.45 0.18 -12.69
C TYR A 82 -13.37 1.27 -12.80
N LEU A 83 -13.69 2.41 -13.43
CA LEU A 83 -12.78 3.55 -13.52
C LEU A 83 -12.51 4.14 -12.13
N GLU A 84 -13.54 4.32 -11.31
CA GLU A 84 -13.41 4.78 -9.92
C GLU A 84 -12.55 3.81 -9.09
N ARG A 85 -12.76 2.50 -9.21
CA ARG A 85 -11.94 1.49 -8.55
C ARG A 85 -10.49 1.51 -9.04
N SER A 86 -10.27 1.65 -10.32
CA SER A 86 -8.93 1.76 -10.91
C SER A 86 -8.20 3.01 -10.40
N ALA A 87 -8.88 4.15 -10.38
CA ALA A 87 -8.32 5.39 -9.86
C ALA A 87 -7.90 5.26 -8.38
N LEU A 88 -8.76 4.67 -7.54
CA LEU A 88 -8.43 4.38 -6.13
C LEU A 88 -7.21 3.46 -6.00
N THR A 89 -7.11 2.44 -6.85
CA THR A 89 -5.98 1.51 -6.86
C THR A 89 -4.69 2.24 -7.22
N LEU A 90 -4.69 3.03 -8.28
CA LEU A 90 -3.54 3.81 -8.70
C LEU A 90 -3.10 4.82 -7.64
N LYS A 91 -4.05 5.55 -7.03
CA LYS A 91 -3.73 6.46 -5.91
C LYS A 91 -3.18 5.72 -4.70
N GLY A 92 -3.70 4.52 -4.42
CA GLY A 92 -3.22 3.66 -3.33
C GLY A 92 -1.77 3.16 -3.53
N LEU A 93 -1.23 3.24 -4.74
CA LEU A 93 0.16 2.92 -5.07
C LEU A 93 1.11 4.13 -4.91
N THR A 94 0.61 5.30 -4.53
CA THR A 94 1.41 6.49 -4.24
C THR A 94 1.93 6.44 -2.81
N TYR A 95 3.23 6.56 -2.63
CA TYR A 95 3.86 6.69 -1.32
C TYR A 95 3.85 8.16 -0.90
N SER A 96 2.91 8.51 -0.01
CA SER A 96 2.62 9.90 0.38
C SER A 96 3.82 10.70 0.90
N PRO A 97 4.80 10.13 1.66
CA PRO A 97 5.92 10.90 2.16
C PRO A 97 6.85 11.47 1.09
N THR A 98 7.01 10.80 -0.05
CA THR A 98 7.92 11.23 -1.12
C THR A 98 7.21 11.58 -2.41
N GLY A 99 5.99 11.09 -2.63
CA GLY A 99 5.29 11.17 -3.91
C GLY A 99 5.67 10.06 -4.89
N ALA A 100 6.56 9.14 -4.53
CA ALA A 100 6.92 8.00 -5.38
C ALA A 100 5.71 7.12 -5.72
N LEU A 101 5.67 6.60 -6.93
CA LEU A 101 4.64 5.68 -7.41
C LEU A 101 5.25 4.29 -7.59
N ILE A 102 4.75 3.30 -6.88
CA ILE A 102 5.18 1.91 -7.06
C ILE A 102 4.45 1.25 -8.22
N ALA A 103 5.13 0.37 -8.94
CA ALA A 103 4.52 -0.33 -10.08
C ALA A 103 3.42 -1.29 -9.64
N ALA A 104 3.61 -1.98 -8.50
CA ALA A 104 2.57 -2.77 -7.85
C ALA A 104 2.89 -2.97 -6.36
N ALA A 105 1.87 -3.30 -5.55
CA ALA A 105 2.04 -3.61 -4.13
C ALA A 105 2.50 -5.06 -3.87
N THR A 106 2.93 -5.78 -4.90
CA THR A 106 3.23 -7.21 -4.85
C THR A 106 4.71 -7.50 -4.98
N THR A 107 5.15 -8.55 -4.28
CA THR A 107 6.47 -9.17 -4.41
C THR A 107 6.32 -10.65 -4.75
N SER A 108 7.34 -11.23 -5.38
CA SER A 108 7.44 -12.70 -5.53
C SER A 108 6.25 -13.38 -6.19
N LEU A 109 5.43 -12.65 -6.95
CA LEU A 109 4.44 -13.26 -7.83
C LEU A 109 5.12 -13.63 -9.14
N PRO A 110 5.12 -14.92 -9.53
CA PRO A 110 5.79 -15.33 -10.76
C PRO A 110 5.06 -14.77 -12.00
N GLU A 111 5.81 -14.31 -12.98
CA GLU A 111 5.27 -13.88 -14.27
C GLU A 111 4.59 -15.06 -14.99
N THR A 112 5.17 -16.25 -14.85
CA THR A 112 4.61 -17.50 -15.35
C THR A 112 4.75 -18.59 -14.29
N PRO A 113 3.81 -19.54 -14.19
CA PRO A 113 3.95 -20.69 -13.32
C PRO A 113 5.27 -21.44 -13.56
N HIS A 114 6.01 -21.70 -12.47
CA HIS A 114 7.35 -22.33 -12.50
C HIS A 114 8.44 -21.52 -13.23
N GLY A 115 8.21 -20.22 -13.49
CA GLY A 115 9.21 -19.33 -14.06
C GLY A 115 10.18 -18.82 -13.01
N GLU A 116 11.37 -18.44 -13.45
CA GLU A 116 12.44 -17.91 -12.59
C GLU A 116 12.25 -16.41 -12.22
N ARG A 117 11.32 -15.72 -12.91
CA ARG A 117 11.11 -14.28 -12.75
C ARG A 117 10.04 -13.99 -11.71
N ASN A 118 10.51 -13.65 -10.49
CA ASN A 118 9.69 -13.30 -9.35
C ASN A 118 10.12 -11.92 -8.84
N TRP A 119 9.78 -10.86 -9.57
CA TRP A 119 10.25 -9.52 -9.30
C TRP A 119 9.51 -8.88 -8.14
N ASP A 120 10.23 -8.02 -7.40
CA ASP A 120 9.61 -7.10 -6.45
C ASP A 120 9.15 -5.84 -7.20
N TYR A 121 7.83 -5.65 -7.31
CA TYR A 121 7.23 -4.52 -8.01
C TYR A 121 6.99 -3.29 -7.13
N ARG A 122 7.41 -3.31 -5.86
CA ARG A 122 7.25 -2.19 -4.93
C ARG A 122 8.27 -1.07 -5.13
N PHE A 123 8.79 -0.94 -6.32
CA PHE A 123 9.72 0.10 -6.75
C PHE A 123 9.04 1.09 -7.71
N SER A 124 9.63 2.27 -7.81
CA SER A 124 9.14 3.34 -8.68
C SER A 124 9.84 3.29 -10.03
N TRP A 125 9.19 2.73 -11.06
CA TRP A 125 9.65 2.81 -12.45
C TRP A 125 9.13 4.06 -13.12
N ILE A 126 9.99 4.81 -13.80
CA ILE A 126 9.60 6.00 -14.58
C ILE A 126 8.52 5.66 -15.61
N ARG A 127 8.67 4.55 -16.32
CA ARG A 127 7.70 4.08 -17.31
C ARG A 127 6.31 3.86 -16.71
N ASP A 128 6.22 3.08 -15.64
CA ASP A 128 4.96 2.69 -14.99
C ASP A 128 4.29 3.90 -14.35
N SER A 129 5.10 4.76 -13.72
CA SER A 129 4.62 6.01 -13.15
C SER A 129 4.07 6.94 -14.21
N THR A 130 4.70 7.04 -15.38
CA THR A 130 4.20 7.85 -16.50
C THR A 130 2.81 7.41 -16.94
N PHE A 131 2.56 6.12 -17.10
CA PHE A 131 1.25 5.60 -17.47
C PHE A 131 0.21 5.78 -16.36
N THR A 132 0.60 5.58 -15.10
CA THR A 132 -0.25 5.83 -13.93
C THR A 132 -0.70 7.28 -13.88
N LEU A 133 0.24 8.21 -14.02
CA LEU A 133 -0.06 9.64 -14.02
C LEU A 133 -0.93 10.05 -15.20
N TRP A 134 -0.69 9.50 -16.38
CA TRP A 134 -1.55 9.75 -17.53
C TRP A 134 -2.98 9.28 -17.28
N GLY A 135 -3.16 8.09 -16.72
CA GLY A 135 -4.47 7.58 -16.34
C GLY A 135 -5.19 8.49 -15.33
N LEU A 136 -4.51 8.89 -14.26
CA LEU A 136 -5.04 9.79 -13.24
C LEU A 136 -5.35 11.18 -13.81
N TYR A 137 -4.45 11.77 -14.60
CA TYR A 137 -4.64 13.07 -15.25
C TYR A 137 -5.87 13.07 -16.17
N THR A 138 -6.07 11.99 -16.95
CA THR A 138 -7.25 11.85 -17.84
C THR A 138 -8.56 11.89 -17.06
N LEU A 139 -8.54 11.48 -15.78
CA LEU A 139 -9.67 11.53 -14.86
C LEU A 139 -9.74 12.81 -14.03
N GLY A 140 -8.88 13.80 -14.30
CA GLY A 140 -8.86 15.10 -13.61
C GLY A 140 -8.08 15.11 -12.29
N PHE A 141 -7.24 14.12 -12.05
CA PHE A 141 -6.35 14.05 -10.88
C PHE A 141 -4.93 14.52 -11.27
N ASP A 142 -4.73 15.81 -11.35
CA ASP A 142 -3.47 16.44 -11.75
C ASP A 142 -2.48 16.63 -10.59
N TRP A 143 -2.98 16.72 -9.35
CA TRP A 143 -2.13 16.93 -8.17
C TRP A 143 -1.11 15.80 -7.98
N GLU A 144 -1.47 14.58 -8.27
CA GLU A 144 -0.62 13.40 -8.20
C GLU A 144 0.60 13.50 -9.13
N ALA A 145 0.42 14.17 -10.28
CA ALA A 145 1.53 14.43 -11.19
C ALA A 145 2.53 15.43 -10.60
N TYR A 146 2.06 16.45 -9.86
CA TYR A 146 2.95 17.39 -9.18
C TYR A 146 3.74 16.73 -8.05
N GLU A 147 3.10 15.87 -7.25
CA GLU A 147 3.77 15.10 -6.18
C GLU A 147 4.90 14.24 -6.75
N TYR A 148 4.62 13.48 -7.80
CA TYR A 148 5.62 12.62 -8.44
C TYR A 148 6.72 13.43 -9.15
N TYR A 149 6.38 14.55 -9.76
CA TYR A 149 7.35 15.43 -10.39
C TYR A 149 8.33 16.02 -9.36
N ALA A 150 7.83 16.40 -8.18
CA ALA A 150 8.68 16.85 -7.08
C ALA A 150 9.66 15.75 -6.63
N PHE A 151 9.19 14.51 -6.50
CA PHE A 151 10.05 13.33 -6.23
C PHE A 151 11.14 13.18 -7.30
N LEU A 152 10.79 13.24 -8.59
CA LEU A 152 11.77 13.12 -9.66
C LEU A 152 12.80 14.26 -9.66
N ILE A 153 12.38 15.49 -9.40
CA ILE A 153 13.30 16.64 -9.32
C ILE A 153 14.30 16.41 -8.18
N GLU A 154 13.84 16.02 -7.00
CA GLU A 154 14.71 15.78 -5.86
C GLU A 154 15.76 14.72 -6.19
N GLU A 155 15.36 13.63 -6.83
CA GLU A 155 16.25 12.53 -7.20
C GLU A 155 17.20 12.88 -8.35
N THR A 156 16.82 13.77 -9.26
CA THR A 156 17.63 14.14 -10.43
C THR A 156 18.59 15.30 -10.18
N THR A 157 18.38 16.10 -9.13
CA THR A 157 19.31 17.21 -8.81
C THR A 157 20.70 16.76 -8.43
N GLN A 158 20.87 15.51 -8.02
CA GLN A 158 22.14 14.95 -7.52
C GLN A 158 22.84 14.04 -8.52
N ALA A 159 22.15 13.49 -9.51
CA ALA A 159 22.71 12.55 -10.47
C ALA A 159 21.80 12.37 -11.71
N GLU A 160 22.29 11.62 -12.71
CA GLU A 160 21.51 11.28 -13.90
C GLU A 160 20.23 10.48 -13.56
N LEU A 161 19.21 10.65 -14.38
CA LEU A 161 17.94 9.95 -14.27
C LEU A 161 18.15 8.44 -14.43
N GLN A 162 17.60 7.63 -13.51
CA GLN A 162 17.56 6.17 -13.58
C GLN A 162 16.21 5.70 -14.08
N ILE A 163 16.14 4.46 -14.53
CA ILE A 163 14.89 3.83 -14.99
C ILE A 163 13.94 3.51 -13.83
N MET A 164 14.47 3.31 -12.61
CA MET A 164 13.70 2.99 -11.41
C MET A 164 14.42 3.46 -10.14
N TYR A 165 13.63 3.64 -9.08
CA TYR A 165 14.06 4.07 -7.75
C TYR A 165 13.34 3.27 -6.66
N GLY A 166 13.91 3.23 -5.47
CA GLY A 166 13.14 2.88 -4.27
C GLY A 166 12.12 3.97 -3.92
N ILE A 167 11.21 3.68 -3.00
CA ILE A 167 10.16 4.63 -2.58
C ILE A 167 10.69 5.82 -1.77
N GLY A 168 11.88 5.68 -1.18
CA GLY A 168 12.61 6.75 -0.50
C GLY A 168 13.65 7.45 -1.37
N GLY A 169 13.69 7.16 -2.67
CA GLY A 169 14.68 7.70 -3.60
C GLY A 169 15.95 6.85 -3.72
N GLU A 170 15.96 5.64 -3.16
CA GLU A 170 17.13 4.76 -3.22
C GLU A 170 17.52 4.48 -4.66
N ARG A 171 18.81 4.66 -4.95
CA ARG A 171 19.39 4.50 -6.30
C ARG A 171 20.16 3.19 -6.45
N GLU A 172 20.72 2.65 -5.36
CA GLU A 172 21.37 1.35 -5.35
C GLU A 172 20.34 0.25 -5.14
N LEU A 173 19.95 -0.39 -6.22
CA LEU A 173 18.92 -1.42 -6.23
C LEU A 173 19.55 -2.75 -6.64
N THR A 174 20.12 -3.44 -5.67
CA THR A 174 20.77 -4.75 -5.91
C THR A 174 19.75 -5.86 -5.79
N GLU A 175 19.67 -6.69 -6.81
CA GLU A 175 18.84 -7.90 -6.79
C GLU A 175 19.35 -8.89 -5.74
N SER A 176 18.44 -9.46 -4.95
CA SER A 176 18.76 -10.45 -3.95
C SER A 176 17.70 -11.53 -3.86
N THR A 177 18.11 -12.76 -3.58
CA THR A 177 17.21 -13.87 -3.31
C THR A 177 16.83 -13.87 -1.83
N LEU A 178 15.54 -14.08 -1.54
CA LEU A 178 15.00 -14.14 -0.18
C LEU A 178 14.84 -15.61 0.25
N ASP A 179 15.92 -16.27 0.61
CA ASP A 179 15.99 -17.71 0.90
C ASP A 179 15.08 -18.16 2.07
N HIS A 180 14.63 -17.23 2.91
CA HIS A 180 13.71 -17.50 4.01
C HIS A 180 12.23 -17.55 3.58
N LEU A 181 11.90 -17.22 2.34
CA LEU A 181 10.58 -17.31 1.76
C LEU A 181 10.50 -18.48 0.78
N HIS A 182 9.39 -19.22 0.85
CA HIS A 182 9.18 -20.40 -0.01
C HIS A 182 8.62 -20.08 -1.39
N GLY A 183 8.49 -18.79 -1.74
CA GLY A 183 7.90 -18.38 -2.99
C GLY A 183 6.39 -18.69 -3.10
N TYR A 184 5.80 -18.33 -4.23
CA TYR A 184 4.39 -18.56 -4.51
C TYR A 184 4.16 -20.03 -4.91
N GLY A 185 3.28 -20.72 -4.17
CA GLY A 185 2.95 -22.11 -4.48
C GLY A 185 4.10 -23.11 -4.31
N ARG A 186 5.14 -22.78 -3.54
CA ARG A 186 6.41 -23.52 -3.44
C ARG A 186 7.18 -23.60 -4.76
N TRP A 187 7.05 -22.58 -5.57
CA TRP A 187 7.82 -22.43 -6.79
C TRP A 187 9.03 -21.55 -6.52
N THR A 188 10.17 -22.18 -6.60
CA THR A 188 11.48 -21.54 -6.48
C THR A 188 12.00 -21.18 -7.84
#